data_d09ba603a675288e14075d0995018c6b
#
_entry.id   d09ba603a675288e14075d0995018c6b
#
_cell.length_a   1.000
_cell.length_b   1.000
_cell.length_c   1.000
_cell.angle_alpha   90.00
_cell.angle_beta   90.00
_cell.angle_gamma   90.00
#
_symmetry.space_group_name_H-M   'P 1'
#
loop_
_entity.id
_entity.type
_entity.pdbx_description
1 polymer ?
#
loop_
_entity_poly.entity_id
_entity_poly.type
_entity_poly.pdbx_seq_one_letter_code
_entity_poly.pdbx_strand_id
1 'polypeptide(L)'
;MTQHTLRLLRFTYKQLKEKLTVSDSKKLFHEQFPYVIPGLYKRIVDEMLVELNLLNHQNEFIQDDLFCVGLTETFKELTKGYKPEEHLVVLFESLCNSSNFEPKKIKEASKKTLEGYKDKSLKEISDLLKQKSDTNLYSSRILNLGIYLIIANATDFKDIKDSEKNKIISDIINKLNLSFNKAEKDIGIYKSSIIKMEQAKELLQEAKIKDKKEKNK
;
A
#
# COMPACT_ATOMS: atom_id res chain seq x y z
N MET A 1 11.84 -7.02 42.22
CA MET A 1 11.92 -7.22 40.76
C MET A 1 12.69 -6.04 40.17
N THR A 2 13.83 -6.30 39.52
CA THR A 2 14.69 -5.24 38.98
C THR A 2 14.11 -4.67 37.69
N GLN A 3 14.40 -3.40 37.39
CA GLN A 3 14.00 -2.75 36.11
C GLN A 3 14.44 -3.54 34.87
N HIS A 4 15.51 -4.31 34.99
CA HIS A 4 16.02 -5.20 33.94
C HIS A 4 15.07 -6.37 33.68
N THR A 5 14.51 -6.98 34.72
CA THR A 5 13.51 -8.07 34.64
C THR A 5 12.21 -7.59 33.99
N LEU A 6 11.77 -6.38 34.31
CA LEU A 6 10.58 -5.74 33.69
C LEU A 6 10.82 -5.40 32.20
N ARG A 7 12.03 -5.04 31.82
CA ARG A 7 12.41 -4.75 30.44
C ARG A 7 12.48 -6.04 29.60
N LEU A 8 13.03 -7.12 30.18
CA LEU A 8 13.03 -8.45 29.56
C LEU A 8 11.61 -9.04 29.44
N LEU A 9 10.77 -8.90 30.46
CA LEU A 9 9.36 -9.32 30.42
C LEU A 9 8.57 -8.51 29.41
N ARG A 10 8.78 -7.21 29.27
CA ARG A 10 8.20 -6.39 28.20
C ARG A 10 8.70 -6.78 26.81
N PHE A 11 9.97 -7.16 26.70
CA PHE A 11 10.56 -7.59 25.43
C PHE A 11 10.02 -8.95 25.02
N THR A 12 9.91 -9.92 25.95
CA THR A 12 9.31 -11.24 25.71
C THR A 12 7.80 -11.16 25.50
N TYR A 13 7.09 -10.27 26.18
CA TYR A 13 5.65 -10.04 25.97
C TYR A 13 5.35 -9.39 24.61
N LYS A 14 6.31 -8.61 24.08
CA LYS A 14 6.21 -8.03 22.72
C LYS A 14 6.51 -9.09 21.64
N GLN A 15 7.28 -10.13 21.93
CA GLN A 15 7.52 -11.27 21.02
C GLN A 15 6.42 -12.35 21.09
N LEU A 16 5.65 -12.40 22.17
CA LEU A 16 4.52 -13.33 22.39
C LEU A 16 3.19 -12.74 21.92
N LYS A 17 3.16 -11.68 21.12
CA LYS A 17 1.97 -11.34 20.36
C LYS A 17 1.75 -12.49 19.39
N GLU A 18 0.86 -13.41 19.72
CA GLU A 18 0.45 -14.49 18.83
C GLU A 18 0.21 -13.89 17.45
N LYS A 19 0.95 -14.40 16.46
CA LYS A 19 0.79 -13.92 15.09
C LYS A 19 -0.61 -14.34 14.66
N LEU A 20 -1.49 -13.35 14.48
CA LEU A 20 -2.87 -13.56 14.08
C LEU A 20 -2.94 -14.33 12.76
N THR A 21 -3.72 -15.38 12.69
CA THR A 21 -4.00 -16.03 11.41
C THR A 21 -4.74 -15.06 10.48
N VAL A 22 -4.78 -15.36 9.18
CA VAL A 22 -5.58 -14.57 8.22
C VAL A 22 -7.05 -14.54 8.64
N SER A 23 -7.59 -15.64 9.22
CA SER A 23 -8.95 -15.70 9.72
C SER A 23 -9.16 -14.76 10.91
N ASP A 24 -8.21 -14.73 11.85
CA ASP A 24 -8.29 -13.84 13.02
C ASP A 24 -8.20 -12.37 12.60
N SER A 25 -7.31 -12.04 11.66
CA SER A 25 -7.20 -10.69 11.11
C SER A 25 -8.50 -10.26 10.42
N LYS A 26 -9.13 -11.16 9.64
CA LYS A 26 -10.44 -10.88 9.03
C LYS A 26 -11.53 -10.64 10.06
N LYS A 27 -11.57 -11.44 11.10
CA LYS A 27 -12.53 -11.27 12.21
C LYS A 27 -12.34 -9.92 12.88
N LEU A 28 -11.11 -9.60 13.29
CA LEU A 28 -10.79 -8.30 13.92
C LEU A 28 -11.09 -7.11 12.99
N PHE A 29 -10.81 -7.26 11.69
CA PHE A 29 -11.16 -6.23 10.71
C PHE A 29 -12.66 -5.95 10.70
N HIS A 30 -13.51 -6.97 10.63
CA HIS A 30 -14.96 -6.80 10.63
C HIS A 30 -15.52 -6.29 11.96
N GLU A 31 -14.87 -6.59 13.08
CA GLU A 31 -15.22 -6.01 14.38
C GLU A 31 -14.90 -4.51 14.46
N GLN A 32 -13.81 -4.07 13.81
CA GLN A 32 -13.36 -2.67 13.80
C GLN A 32 -14.00 -1.83 12.68
N PHE A 33 -14.41 -2.47 11.59
CA PHE A 33 -15.07 -1.82 10.47
C PHE A 33 -16.51 -2.33 10.32
N PRO A 34 -17.48 -1.70 11.01
CA PRO A 34 -18.87 -2.17 11.06
C PRO A 34 -19.70 -1.82 9.81
N TYR A 35 -19.09 -1.23 8.80
CA TYR A 35 -19.78 -0.77 7.60
C TYR A 35 -19.72 -1.79 6.47
N VAL A 36 -20.73 -1.75 5.58
CA VAL A 36 -20.74 -2.56 4.38
C VAL A 36 -19.74 -2.00 3.35
N ILE A 37 -18.81 -2.84 2.91
CA ILE A 37 -17.89 -2.49 1.82
C ILE A 37 -18.61 -2.70 0.49
N PRO A 38 -18.73 -1.65 -0.36
CA PRO A 38 -19.31 -1.83 -1.69
C PRO A 38 -18.57 -2.89 -2.49
N GLY A 39 -19.32 -3.74 -3.23
CA GLY A 39 -18.77 -4.92 -3.91
C GLY A 39 -17.55 -4.66 -4.79
N LEU A 40 -17.51 -3.48 -5.41
CA LEU A 40 -16.38 -3.02 -6.22
C LEU A 40 -15.04 -3.01 -5.45
N TYR A 41 -15.06 -2.66 -4.16
CA TYR A 41 -13.86 -2.49 -3.32
C TYR A 41 -13.56 -3.71 -2.45
N LYS A 42 -14.53 -4.61 -2.28
CA LYS A 42 -14.42 -5.75 -1.35
C LYS A 42 -13.20 -6.61 -1.63
N ARG A 43 -12.98 -6.95 -2.90
CA ARG A 43 -11.84 -7.78 -3.31
C ARG A 43 -10.49 -7.11 -2.99
N ILE A 44 -10.37 -5.81 -3.24
CA ILE A 44 -9.15 -5.05 -2.97
C ILE A 44 -8.84 -5.02 -1.48
N VAL A 45 -9.87 -4.76 -0.65
CA VAL A 45 -9.73 -4.75 0.80
C VAL A 45 -9.32 -6.12 1.32
N ASP A 46 -9.94 -7.20 0.82
CA ASP A 46 -9.59 -8.57 1.18
C ASP A 46 -8.15 -8.92 0.80
N GLU A 47 -7.70 -8.53 -0.40
CA GLU A 47 -6.33 -8.77 -0.87
C GLU A 47 -5.31 -8.01 -0.02
N MET A 48 -5.57 -6.74 0.30
CA MET A 48 -4.69 -5.94 1.16
C MET A 48 -4.60 -6.51 2.58
N LEU A 49 -5.72 -6.94 3.15
CA LEU A 49 -5.77 -7.54 4.47
C LEU A 49 -4.92 -8.81 4.55
N VAL A 50 -5.07 -9.69 3.55
CA VAL A 50 -4.27 -10.92 3.46
C VAL A 50 -2.78 -10.60 3.32
N GLU A 51 -2.43 -9.65 2.47
CA GLU A 51 -1.03 -9.27 2.24
C GLU A 51 -0.39 -8.69 3.50
N LEU A 52 -1.07 -7.77 4.21
CA LEU A 52 -0.57 -7.21 5.46
C LEU A 52 -0.40 -8.29 6.54
N ASN A 53 -1.36 -9.21 6.66
CA ASN A 53 -1.23 -10.32 7.59
C ASN A 53 -0.02 -11.19 7.26
N LEU A 54 0.18 -11.57 5.99
CA LEU A 54 1.31 -12.37 5.55
C LEU A 54 2.66 -11.67 5.79
N LEU A 55 2.75 -10.36 5.56
CA LEU A 55 3.96 -9.57 5.83
C LEU A 55 4.28 -9.55 7.33
N ASN A 56 3.28 -9.42 8.19
CA ASN A 56 3.49 -9.47 9.64
C ASN A 56 4.03 -10.83 10.13
N HIS A 57 3.87 -11.91 9.33
CA HIS A 57 4.43 -13.23 9.63
C HIS A 57 5.88 -13.40 9.17
N GLN A 58 6.40 -12.53 8.32
CA GLN A 58 7.77 -12.61 7.86
C GLN A 58 8.73 -12.08 8.92
N ASN A 59 9.68 -12.91 9.34
CA ASN A 59 10.65 -12.52 10.37
C ASN A 59 11.63 -11.45 9.86
N GLU A 60 11.90 -11.42 8.56
CA GLU A 60 12.79 -10.48 7.90
C GLU A 60 12.10 -9.17 7.49
N PHE A 61 10.77 -9.10 7.63
CA PHE A 61 10.03 -7.93 7.26
C PHE A 61 10.31 -6.76 8.21
N ILE A 62 10.76 -5.67 7.63
CA ILE A 62 10.95 -4.40 8.31
C ILE A 62 9.99 -3.39 7.67
N GLN A 63 9.16 -2.75 8.49
CA GLN A 63 8.32 -1.65 8.04
C GLN A 63 9.21 -0.43 7.80
N ASP A 64 9.63 -0.23 6.56
CA ASP A 64 10.39 0.94 6.12
C ASP A 64 9.49 2.04 5.54
N ASP A 65 10.10 3.20 5.28
CA ASP A 65 9.37 4.37 4.79
C ASP A 65 8.78 4.16 3.37
N LEU A 66 9.47 3.40 2.51
CA LEU A 66 9.00 3.13 1.14
C LEU A 66 7.79 2.18 1.16
N PHE A 67 7.77 1.22 2.07
CA PHE A 67 6.60 0.39 2.36
C PHE A 67 5.43 1.27 2.82
N CYS A 68 5.67 2.23 3.72
CA CYS A 68 4.62 3.14 4.19
C CYS A 68 4.00 3.96 3.05
N VAL A 69 4.82 4.46 2.12
CA VAL A 69 4.34 5.13 0.90
C VAL A 69 3.53 4.17 0.04
N GLY A 70 4.06 2.96 -0.21
CA GLY A 70 3.38 1.94 -1.00
C GLY A 70 2.00 1.61 -0.45
N LEU A 71 1.88 1.40 0.86
CA LEU A 71 0.61 1.07 1.50
C LEU A 71 -0.40 2.22 1.42
N THR A 72 0.01 3.43 1.79
CA THR A 72 -0.90 4.58 1.83
C THR A 72 -1.36 5.02 0.46
N GLU A 73 -0.45 5.16 -0.49
CA GLU A 73 -0.79 5.67 -1.81
C GLU A 73 -1.52 4.60 -2.65
N THR A 74 -1.14 3.32 -2.54
CA THR A 74 -1.89 2.24 -3.20
C THR A 74 -3.32 2.14 -2.66
N PHE A 75 -3.50 2.21 -1.33
CA PHE A 75 -4.84 2.25 -0.73
C PHE A 75 -5.65 3.43 -1.27
N LYS A 76 -5.10 4.62 -1.26
CA LYS A 76 -5.75 5.85 -1.73
C LYS A 76 -6.19 5.74 -3.19
N GLU A 77 -5.32 5.28 -4.09
CA GLU A 77 -5.65 5.14 -5.51
C GLU A 77 -6.70 4.05 -5.77
N LEU A 78 -6.56 2.88 -5.13
CA LEU A 78 -7.49 1.77 -5.31
C LEU A 78 -8.86 2.01 -4.65
N THR A 79 -8.95 2.91 -3.67
CA THR A 79 -10.21 3.29 -3.03
C THR A 79 -10.80 4.60 -3.55
N LYS A 80 -10.19 5.19 -4.56
CA LYS A 80 -10.66 6.42 -5.19
C LYS A 80 -12.12 6.29 -5.68
N GLY A 81 -12.98 7.19 -5.22
CA GLY A 81 -14.42 7.16 -5.50
C GLY A 81 -15.24 6.24 -4.58
N TYR A 82 -14.64 5.68 -3.54
CA TYR A 82 -15.37 5.00 -2.48
C TYR A 82 -16.35 5.97 -1.79
N LYS A 83 -17.56 5.49 -1.53
CA LYS A 83 -18.57 6.26 -0.82
C LYS A 83 -19.18 5.43 0.31
N PRO A 84 -19.44 6.00 1.49
CA PRO A 84 -19.12 7.37 1.91
C PRO A 84 -17.62 7.58 2.15
N GLU A 85 -17.10 8.76 1.82
CA GLU A 85 -15.65 9.04 1.94
C GLU A 85 -15.15 9.02 3.38
N GLU A 86 -15.98 9.41 4.34
CA GLU A 86 -15.69 9.39 5.77
C GLU A 86 -15.34 7.99 6.29
N HIS A 87 -15.80 6.93 5.64
CA HIS A 87 -15.47 5.56 6.01
C HIS A 87 -14.01 5.19 5.67
N LEU A 88 -13.35 5.89 4.75
CA LEU A 88 -11.99 5.56 4.30
C LEU A 88 -10.95 5.63 5.42
N VAL A 89 -11.14 6.57 6.36
CA VAL A 89 -10.23 6.69 7.52
C VAL A 89 -10.32 5.44 8.38
N VAL A 90 -11.55 5.04 8.74
CA VAL A 90 -11.80 3.85 9.57
C VAL A 90 -11.39 2.58 8.83
N LEU A 91 -11.64 2.52 7.50
CA LEU A 91 -11.27 1.39 6.66
C LEU A 91 -9.75 1.15 6.67
N PHE A 92 -8.96 2.21 6.46
CA PHE A 92 -7.49 2.13 6.49
C PHE A 92 -6.98 1.74 7.88
N GLU A 93 -7.54 2.34 8.93
CA GLU A 93 -7.15 2.05 10.31
C GLU A 93 -7.48 0.60 10.70
N SER A 94 -8.65 0.10 10.31
CA SER A 94 -9.05 -1.28 10.55
C SER A 94 -8.16 -2.27 9.81
N LEU A 95 -7.78 -1.99 8.55
CA LEU A 95 -6.82 -2.79 7.78
C LEU A 95 -5.47 -2.91 8.48
N CYS A 96 -4.93 -1.78 8.93
CA CYS A 96 -3.64 -1.76 9.61
C CYS A 96 -3.71 -2.46 10.97
N ASN A 97 -4.67 -2.07 11.83
CA ASN A 97 -4.77 -2.57 13.19
C ASN A 97 -5.02 -4.09 13.23
N SER A 98 -5.88 -4.61 12.35
CA SER A 98 -6.17 -6.05 12.26
C SER A 98 -5.00 -6.90 11.81
N SER A 99 -3.95 -6.28 11.29
CA SER A 99 -2.69 -6.93 10.89
C SER A 99 -1.49 -6.48 11.74
N ASN A 100 -1.74 -5.89 12.92
CA ASN A 100 -0.71 -5.41 13.87
C ASN A 100 0.19 -4.27 13.34
N PHE A 101 -0.28 -3.49 12.38
CA PHE A 101 0.37 -2.26 11.95
C PHE A 101 -0.20 -1.04 12.66
N GLU A 102 0.62 0.01 12.84
CA GLU A 102 0.19 1.25 13.48
C GLU A 102 -0.18 2.30 12.39
N PRO A 103 -1.47 2.55 12.09
CA PRO A 103 -1.89 3.37 10.96
C PRO A 103 -1.39 4.81 11.02
N LYS A 104 -1.30 5.40 12.22
CA LYS A 104 -0.79 6.77 12.40
C LYS A 104 0.68 6.87 12.01
N LYS A 105 1.52 5.96 12.49
CA LYS A 105 2.95 5.92 12.15
C LYS A 105 3.17 5.72 10.65
N ILE A 106 2.36 4.85 10.01
CA ILE A 106 2.42 4.61 8.57
C ILE A 106 2.07 5.88 7.80
N LYS A 107 0.98 6.56 8.14
CA LYS A 107 0.57 7.82 7.49
C LYS A 107 1.62 8.92 7.67
N GLU A 108 2.18 9.07 8.86
CA GLU A 108 3.22 10.06 9.17
C GLU A 108 4.52 9.79 8.39
N ALA A 109 4.99 8.53 8.40
CA ALA A 109 6.18 8.12 7.66
C ALA A 109 5.99 8.32 6.15
N SER A 110 4.85 7.90 5.61
CA SER A 110 4.52 8.11 4.20
C SER A 110 4.51 9.59 3.82
N LYS A 111 3.83 10.43 4.59
CA LYS A 111 3.77 11.88 4.35
C LYS A 111 5.16 12.50 4.35
N LYS A 112 5.97 12.22 5.37
CA LYS A 112 7.34 12.73 5.49
C LYS A 112 8.21 12.30 4.31
N THR A 113 8.06 11.04 3.88
CA THR A 113 8.82 10.50 2.77
C THR A 113 8.43 11.16 1.46
N LEU A 114 7.13 11.28 1.17
CA LEU A 114 6.64 11.95 -0.04
C LEU A 114 7.07 13.42 -0.10
N GLU A 115 7.07 14.14 1.01
CA GLU A 115 7.59 15.50 1.10
C GLU A 115 9.09 15.55 0.71
N GLY A 116 9.88 14.57 1.14
CA GLY A 116 11.31 14.46 0.78
C GLY A 116 11.57 14.20 -0.70
N TYR A 117 10.61 13.62 -1.42
CA TYR A 117 10.69 13.35 -2.87
C TYR A 117 9.91 14.36 -3.72
N LYS A 118 9.19 15.27 -3.10
CA LYS A 118 8.37 16.27 -3.79
C LYS A 118 9.23 17.16 -4.71
N ASP A 119 8.68 17.46 -5.89
CA ASP A 119 9.27 18.36 -6.91
C ASP A 119 10.68 17.96 -7.39
N LYS A 120 11.06 16.69 -7.22
CA LYS A 120 12.36 16.16 -7.64
C LYS A 120 12.30 15.53 -9.02
N SER A 121 13.42 15.64 -9.73
CA SER A 121 13.67 14.92 -10.99
C SER A 121 13.99 13.45 -10.74
N LEU A 122 13.88 12.63 -11.78
CA LEU A 122 14.25 11.20 -11.72
C LEU A 122 15.68 10.97 -11.27
N LYS A 123 16.61 11.83 -11.69
CA LYS A 123 18.01 11.73 -11.27
C LYS A 123 18.13 11.92 -9.75
N GLU A 124 17.54 12.98 -9.21
CA GLU A 124 17.56 13.25 -7.77
C GLU A 124 16.88 12.13 -6.97
N ILE A 125 15.74 11.63 -7.46
CA ILE A 125 15.04 10.48 -6.84
C ILE A 125 15.91 9.24 -6.85
N SER A 126 16.56 8.92 -7.99
CA SER A 126 17.47 7.79 -8.12
C SER A 126 18.63 7.88 -7.14
N ASP A 127 19.23 9.07 -6.97
CA ASP A 127 20.35 9.30 -6.07
C ASP A 127 19.94 9.17 -4.58
N LEU A 128 18.75 9.67 -4.22
CA LEU A 128 18.19 9.52 -2.87
C LEU A 128 17.83 8.07 -2.56
N LEU A 129 17.20 7.35 -3.50
CA LEU A 129 16.87 5.94 -3.31
C LEU A 129 18.14 5.09 -3.20
N LYS A 130 19.20 5.40 -3.95
CA LYS A 130 20.48 4.68 -3.86
C LYS A 130 21.06 4.74 -2.45
N GLN A 131 20.88 5.83 -1.70
CA GLN A 131 21.32 5.90 -0.31
C GLN A 131 20.65 4.89 0.61
N LYS A 132 19.53 4.30 0.18
CA LYS A 132 18.83 3.21 0.88
C LYS A 132 19.27 1.81 0.44
N SER A 133 20.22 1.68 -0.50
CA SER A 133 20.72 0.38 -0.99
C SER A 133 21.37 -0.48 0.10
N ASP A 134 21.94 0.16 1.12
CA ASP A 134 22.57 -0.52 2.26
C ASP A 134 21.57 -0.93 3.34
N THR A 135 20.31 -0.53 3.19
CA THR A 135 19.24 -0.97 4.10
C THR A 135 18.70 -2.32 3.60
N ASN A 136 18.47 -3.25 4.52
CA ASN A 136 17.89 -4.56 4.19
C ASN A 136 16.39 -4.41 3.87
N LEU A 137 16.07 -4.00 2.64
CA LEU A 137 14.70 -3.82 2.17
C LEU A 137 14.04 -5.19 1.96
N TYR A 138 12.92 -5.43 2.61
CA TYR A 138 12.14 -6.64 2.39
C TYR A 138 11.29 -6.53 1.12
N SER A 139 11.65 -7.30 0.08
CA SER A 139 10.96 -7.30 -1.21
C SER A 139 9.51 -7.77 -1.09
N SER A 140 8.58 -6.85 -1.00
CA SER A 140 7.13 -7.08 -1.02
C SER A 140 6.46 -6.32 -2.16
N ARG A 141 5.23 -6.72 -2.53
CA ARG A 141 4.43 -5.99 -3.53
C ARG A 141 4.23 -4.53 -3.10
N ILE A 142 3.89 -4.31 -1.84
CA ILE A 142 3.64 -2.96 -1.30
C ILE A 142 4.91 -2.10 -1.38
N LEU A 143 6.09 -2.64 -1.05
CA LEU A 143 7.36 -1.93 -1.21
C LEU A 143 7.64 -1.58 -2.67
N ASN A 144 7.48 -2.53 -3.58
CA ASN A 144 7.71 -2.33 -5.01
C ASN A 144 6.80 -1.22 -5.57
N LEU A 145 5.53 -1.17 -5.11
CA LEU A 145 4.60 -0.11 -5.47
C LEU A 145 5.00 1.24 -4.86
N GLY A 146 5.51 1.27 -3.64
CA GLY A 146 6.01 2.50 -3.02
C GLY A 146 7.16 3.13 -3.81
N ILE A 147 8.13 2.32 -4.22
CA ILE A 147 9.23 2.74 -5.07
C ILE A 147 8.71 3.25 -6.41
N TYR A 148 7.83 2.48 -7.07
CA TYR A 148 7.23 2.87 -8.34
C TYR A 148 6.47 4.20 -8.25
N LEU A 149 5.66 4.39 -7.22
CA LEU A 149 4.85 5.61 -7.05
C LEU A 149 5.73 6.84 -6.80
N ILE A 150 6.83 6.71 -6.08
CA ILE A 150 7.83 7.78 -5.93
C ILE A 150 8.45 8.12 -7.29
N ILE A 151 8.87 7.13 -8.07
CA ILE A 151 9.45 7.33 -9.41
C ILE A 151 8.43 7.98 -10.36
N ALA A 152 7.18 7.51 -10.34
CA ALA A 152 6.11 8.01 -11.20
C ALA A 152 5.70 9.47 -10.89
N ASN A 153 6.00 9.96 -9.69
CA ASN A 153 5.78 11.35 -9.27
C ASN A 153 6.96 12.28 -9.58
N ALA A 154 8.06 11.80 -10.16
CA ALA A 154 9.14 12.67 -10.59
C ALA A 154 8.67 13.69 -11.63
N THR A 155 9.22 14.91 -11.55
CA THR A 155 8.79 16.04 -12.38
C THR A 155 8.94 15.77 -13.88
N ASP A 156 9.94 15.00 -14.26
CA ASP A 156 10.32 14.67 -15.64
C ASP A 156 9.83 13.28 -16.11
N PHE A 157 9.20 12.47 -15.23
CA PHE A 157 8.78 11.11 -15.59
C PHE A 157 7.69 11.06 -16.67
N LYS A 158 6.81 12.07 -16.72
CA LYS A 158 5.70 12.13 -17.68
C LYS A 158 6.19 12.35 -19.10
N ASP A 159 7.31 13.06 -19.26
CA ASP A 159 7.88 13.43 -20.55
C ASP A 159 8.70 12.30 -21.19
N ILE A 160 8.92 11.22 -20.43
CA ILE A 160 9.69 10.06 -20.90
C ILE A 160 8.80 9.14 -21.74
N LYS A 161 9.35 8.62 -22.82
CA LYS A 161 8.68 7.64 -23.67
C LYS A 161 8.42 6.34 -22.90
N ASP A 162 7.26 5.73 -23.12
CA ASP A 162 6.86 4.52 -22.41
C ASP A 162 7.85 3.36 -22.57
N SER A 163 8.51 3.27 -23.74
CA SER A 163 9.59 2.30 -23.99
C SER A 163 10.81 2.46 -23.08
N GLU A 164 11.07 3.67 -22.57
CA GLU A 164 12.21 3.99 -21.72
C GLU A 164 11.86 3.92 -20.22
N LYS A 165 10.60 4.11 -19.87
CA LYS A 165 10.13 4.07 -18.47
C LYS A 165 10.50 2.78 -17.77
N ASN A 166 10.28 1.63 -18.41
CA ASN A 166 10.61 0.33 -17.82
C ASN A 166 12.11 0.17 -17.56
N LYS A 167 12.96 0.68 -18.46
CA LYS A 167 14.40 0.66 -18.28
C LYS A 167 14.83 1.49 -17.06
N ILE A 168 14.28 2.69 -16.92
CA ILE A 168 14.59 3.58 -15.78
C ILE A 168 14.15 2.94 -14.47
N ILE A 169 12.94 2.38 -14.42
CA ILE A 169 12.43 1.69 -13.23
C ILE A 169 13.32 0.49 -12.90
N SER A 170 13.72 -0.29 -13.91
CA SER A 170 14.62 -1.42 -13.75
C SER A 170 15.96 -1.02 -13.15
N ASP A 171 16.57 0.04 -13.68
CA ASP A 171 17.86 0.54 -13.21
C ASP A 171 17.81 1.01 -11.75
N ILE A 172 16.72 1.66 -11.34
CA ILE A 172 16.53 2.11 -9.96
C ILE A 172 16.31 0.92 -9.02
N ILE A 173 15.42 -0.02 -9.39
CA ILE A 173 15.09 -1.20 -8.55
C ILE A 173 16.33 -2.09 -8.36
N ASN A 174 17.12 -2.29 -9.43
CA ASN A 174 18.35 -3.08 -9.35
C ASN A 174 19.41 -2.40 -8.46
N LYS A 175 19.48 -1.06 -8.45
CA LYS A 175 20.35 -0.31 -7.51
C LYS A 175 19.97 -0.48 -6.05
N LEU A 176 18.74 -0.86 -5.77
CA LEU A 176 18.24 -1.17 -4.42
C LEU A 176 18.42 -2.66 -4.04
N ASN A 177 19.12 -3.44 -4.85
CA ASN A 177 19.30 -4.88 -4.68
C ASN A 177 17.97 -5.66 -4.68
N LEU A 178 16.94 -5.14 -5.38
CA LEU A 178 15.63 -5.77 -5.53
C LEU A 178 15.48 -6.40 -6.91
N SER A 179 14.60 -7.40 -7.02
CA SER A 179 14.31 -8.06 -8.30
C SER A 179 13.36 -7.23 -9.16
N PHE A 180 13.85 -6.73 -10.30
CA PHE A 180 13.02 -6.00 -11.27
C PHE A 180 11.87 -6.87 -11.81
N ASN A 181 12.11 -8.13 -12.14
CA ASN A 181 11.06 -9.03 -12.67
C ASN A 181 9.86 -9.15 -11.70
N LYS A 182 10.13 -9.19 -10.40
CA LYS A 182 9.08 -9.20 -9.39
C LYS A 182 8.34 -7.85 -9.33
N ALA A 183 9.09 -6.76 -9.30
CA ALA A 183 8.53 -5.41 -9.26
C ALA A 183 7.72 -5.07 -10.52
N GLU A 184 8.20 -5.43 -11.71
CA GLU A 184 7.47 -5.24 -12.98
C GLU A 184 6.12 -5.95 -12.96
N LYS A 185 6.08 -7.20 -12.47
CA LYS A 185 4.85 -7.96 -12.32
C LYS A 185 3.89 -7.28 -11.34
N ASP A 186 4.38 -6.84 -10.19
CA ASP A 186 3.58 -6.16 -9.17
C ASP A 186 2.99 -4.85 -9.69
N ILE A 187 3.80 -4.05 -10.38
CA ILE A 187 3.39 -2.80 -11.03
C ILE A 187 2.35 -3.06 -12.13
N GLY A 188 2.55 -4.12 -12.93
CA GLY A 188 1.60 -4.51 -13.97
C GLY A 188 0.23 -4.89 -13.41
N ILE A 189 0.20 -5.67 -12.33
CA ILE A 189 -1.05 -6.03 -11.61
C ILE A 189 -1.72 -4.77 -11.06
N TYR A 190 -0.97 -3.87 -10.45
CA TYR A 190 -1.49 -2.61 -9.91
C TYR A 190 -2.12 -1.73 -10.99
N LYS A 191 -1.41 -1.48 -12.10
CA LYS A 191 -1.93 -0.71 -13.23
C LYS A 191 -3.21 -1.32 -13.81
N SER A 192 -3.22 -2.65 -14.00
CA SER A 192 -4.40 -3.38 -14.47
C SER A 192 -5.57 -3.27 -13.49
N SER A 193 -5.31 -3.29 -12.18
CA SER A 193 -6.36 -3.13 -11.17
C SER A 193 -7.00 -1.74 -11.21
N ILE A 194 -6.21 -0.68 -11.38
CA ILE A 194 -6.73 0.69 -11.53
C ILE A 194 -7.62 0.79 -12.77
N ILE A 195 -7.18 0.30 -13.93
CA ILE A 195 -7.96 0.34 -15.18
C ILE A 195 -9.29 -0.39 -14.99
N LYS A 196 -9.28 -1.59 -14.42
CA LYS A 196 -10.50 -2.37 -14.16
C LYS A 196 -11.45 -1.66 -13.19
N MET A 197 -10.89 -0.97 -12.18
CA MET A 197 -11.69 -0.18 -11.24
C MET A 197 -12.39 1.00 -11.92
N GLU A 198 -11.69 1.71 -12.80
CA GLU A 198 -12.27 2.82 -13.56
C GLU A 198 -13.37 2.34 -14.49
N GLN A 199 -13.13 1.30 -15.27
CA GLN A 199 -14.14 0.67 -16.14
C GLN A 199 -15.39 0.22 -15.36
N ALA A 200 -15.20 -0.40 -14.19
CA ALA A 200 -16.33 -0.84 -13.37
C ALA A 200 -17.12 0.36 -12.78
N LYS A 201 -16.47 1.47 -12.46
CA LYS A 201 -17.16 2.71 -12.02
C LYS A 201 -17.99 3.30 -13.15
N GLU A 202 -17.46 3.36 -14.36
CA GLU A 202 -18.17 3.85 -15.55
C GLU A 202 -19.45 3.02 -15.80
N LEU A 203 -19.33 1.69 -15.81
CA LEU A 203 -20.47 0.78 -15.98
C LEU A 203 -21.54 0.97 -14.89
N LEU A 204 -21.13 1.15 -13.63
CA LEU A 204 -22.07 1.42 -12.54
C LEU A 204 -22.78 2.76 -12.68
N GLN A 205 -22.11 3.79 -13.21
CA GLN A 205 -22.72 5.10 -13.47
C GLN A 205 -23.74 5.00 -14.61
N GLU A 206 -23.40 4.30 -15.71
CA GLU A 206 -24.33 4.09 -16.83
C GLU A 206 -25.58 3.32 -16.39
N ALA A 207 -25.43 2.25 -15.60
CA ALA A 207 -26.56 1.50 -15.06
C ALA A 207 -27.48 2.38 -14.23
N LYS A 208 -26.93 3.21 -13.34
CA LYS A 208 -27.74 4.16 -12.54
C LYS A 208 -28.49 5.20 -13.37
N ILE A 209 -27.92 5.63 -14.48
CA ILE A 209 -28.57 6.59 -15.40
C ILE A 209 -29.74 5.90 -16.12
N LYS A 210 -29.58 4.65 -16.57
CA LYS A 210 -30.64 3.85 -17.21
C LYS A 210 -31.80 3.62 -16.25
N ASP A 211 -31.52 3.16 -15.02
CA ASP A 211 -32.56 2.94 -14.00
C ASP A 211 -33.36 4.20 -13.67
N LYS A 212 -32.70 5.37 -13.62
CA LYS A 212 -33.40 6.64 -13.40
C LYS A 212 -34.31 7.04 -14.57
N LYS A 213 -33.89 6.78 -15.81
CA LYS A 213 -34.70 7.08 -17.01
C LYS A 213 -35.93 6.17 -17.11
N GLU A 214 -35.80 4.91 -16.69
CA GLU A 214 -36.91 3.96 -16.68
C GLU A 214 -37.95 4.25 -15.60
N LYS A 215 -37.50 4.75 -14.42
CA LYS A 215 -38.42 5.14 -13.32
C LYS A 215 -39.16 6.46 -13.55
N ASN A 216 -38.71 7.26 -14.51
CA ASN A 216 -39.34 8.55 -14.86
C ASN A 216 -40.23 8.46 -16.13
N LYS A 217 -40.44 7.26 -16.66
CA LYS A 217 -41.42 6.94 -17.69
C LYS A 217 -42.65 6.24 -17.09
#